data_a0ecc6713cab1eb12426b97186770649
#
_entry.id   a0ecc6713cab1eb12426b97186770649
#
_cell.length_a   1.000
_cell.length_b   1.000
_cell.length_c   1.000
_cell.angle_alpha   90.00
_cell.angle_beta   90.00
_cell.angle_gamma   90.00
#
_symmetry.space_group_name_H-M   'P 1'
#
loop_
_entity.id
_entity.type
_entity.pdbx_description
1 polymer ?
#
loop_
_entity_poly.entity_id
_entity_poly.type
_entity_poly.pdbx_seq_one_letter_code
_entity_poly.pdbx_strand_id
1 'polypeptide(L)'
;MLLQTTLAGSLPKPGWLAEPKKLWAPWLLEGDLLEEGKRDAMRLLLADQEAAGIDIVTDGEQTRRHFVTTFIESLKGVDFEHKRTVRIRNRYDADVPVVVGPVGRGKPVFVEDLRFLRGQTRRPIKLSLPGPMTMVDTLYDSHYRSREKLAREFAAILNQEARELERAGADVIQFDEPAFNVYMDEVADWGIAALEAAAAGLKCKTAVHICYGYGIKANIDWKKTLGSEWRQYESTFPLLARSKIDQVSLECANSHVPLELLALLKGKDVMVGAIDVASDTVERTEQVAATIRSAMRFVPPEKLYPCTNCGMVPLAREVALGKLKALAAGAALVRRELGT
;
A
#
# COMPACT_ATOMS: atom_id res chain seq x y z
N MET A 1 2.20 16.95 15.40
CA MET A 1 1.22 17.54 14.42
C MET A 1 0.07 16.57 14.30
N LEU A 2 -1.19 17.05 14.39
CA LEU A 2 -2.38 16.24 14.19
C LEU A 2 -2.65 15.99 12.70
N LEU A 3 -3.42 14.93 12.39
CA LEU A 3 -3.91 14.65 11.05
C LEU A 3 -2.80 14.63 9.98
N GLN A 4 -1.63 14.05 10.29
CA GLN A 4 -0.52 13.97 9.33
C GLN A 4 -0.94 13.22 8.08
N THR A 5 -0.72 13.84 6.92
CA THR A 5 -1.08 13.28 5.62
C THR A 5 -0.03 12.30 5.11
N THR A 6 -0.47 11.24 4.46
CA THR A 6 0.40 10.26 3.78
C THR A 6 -0.32 9.66 2.57
N LEU A 7 0.32 8.71 1.89
CA LEU A 7 -0.23 7.99 0.74
C LEU A 7 -0.35 6.50 1.04
N ALA A 8 -1.35 5.83 0.48
CA ALA A 8 -1.49 4.39 0.65
C ALA A 8 -0.42 3.60 -0.13
N GLY A 9 0.02 4.09 -1.29
CA GLY A 9 0.96 3.33 -2.12
C GLY A 9 1.46 4.12 -3.33
N SER A 10 1.40 3.48 -4.50
CA SER A 10 2.02 3.92 -5.74
C SER A 10 1.48 5.25 -6.30
N LEU A 11 2.37 5.97 -7.00
CA LEU A 11 2.04 7.15 -7.79
C LEU A 11 2.40 6.95 -9.26
N PRO A 12 1.73 7.65 -10.21
CA PRO A 12 2.03 7.55 -11.62
C PRO A 12 3.49 7.91 -11.91
N LYS A 13 4.15 7.08 -12.70
CA LYS A 13 5.51 7.32 -13.17
C LYS A 13 5.51 8.42 -14.23
N PRO A 14 6.63 9.16 -14.38
CA PRO A 14 6.83 10.03 -15.54
C PRO A 14 6.71 9.25 -16.85
N GLY A 15 6.06 9.85 -17.88
CA GLY A 15 5.84 9.19 -19.17
C GLY A 15 7.12 8.91 -19.97
N TRP A 16 8.25 9.51 -19.60
CA TRP A 16 9.55 9.19 -20.17
C TRP A 16 10.21 7.94 -19.51
N LEU A 17 9.77 7.55 -18.31
CA LEU A 17 10.32 6.38 -17.59
C LEU A 17 9.54 5.09 -17.89
N ALA A 18 8.21 5.17 -17.90
CA ALA A 18 7.35 4.00 -18.08
C ALA A 18 6.04 4.37 -18.79
N GLU A 19 5.39 3.38 -19.40
CA GLU A 19 4.10 3.59 -20.03
C GLU A 19 3.05 4.08 -19.01
N PRO A 20 2.35 5.20 -19.30
CA PRO A 20 1.39 5.78 -18.37
C PRO A 20 0.11 4.95 -18.26
N LYS A 21 -0.61 5.12 -17.15
CA LYS A 21 -1.94 4.52 -16.88
C LYS A 21 -1.95 2.99 -16.90
N LYS A 22 -0.82 2.33 -16.72
CA LYS A 22 -0.72 0.87 -16.64
C LYS A 22 -0.30 0.43 -15.25
N LEU A 23 -1.00 -0.56 -14.70
CA LEU A 23 -0.68 -1.14 -13.39
C LEU A 23 0.67 -1.86 -13.42
N TRP A 24 0.93 -2.65 -14.48
CA TRP A 24 2.25 -3.16 -14.85
C TRP A 24 2.85 -2.26 -15.91
N ALA A 25 3.57 -1.24 -15.50
CA ALA A 25 4.12 -0.26 -16.41
C ALA A 25 5.42 -0.76 -17.04
N PRO A 26 5.44 -1.10 -18.35
CA PRO A 26 6.68 -1.39 -19.05
C PRO A 26 7.62 -0.20 -18.99
N TRP A 27 8.91 -0.48 -18.73
CA TRP A 27 9.93 0.55 -18.79
C TRP A 27 10.16 1.01 -20.22
N LEU A 28 10.41 2.30 -20.42
CA LEU A 28 10.77 2.92 -21.71
C LEU A 28 12.28 3.16 -21.83
N LEU A 29 13.01 2.92 -20.75
CA LEU A 29 14.47 3.03 -20.67
C LEU A 29 15.06 1.67 -20.32
N GLU A 30 16.36 1.49 -20.61
CA GLU A 30 17.10 0.26 -20.35
C GLU A 30 18.49 0.56 -19.76
N GLY A 31 19.10 -0.45 -19.13
CA GLY A 31 20.45 -0.37 -18.59
C GLY A 31 20.65 0.77 -17.59
N ASP A 32 21.79 1.44 -17.67
CA ASP A 32 22.17 2.53 -16.77
C ASP A 32 21.20 3.72 -16.86
N LEU A 33 20.64 3.99 -18.06
CA LEU A 33 19.63 5.04 -18.23
C LEU A 33 18.34 4.75 -17.47
N LEU A 34 17.95 3.48 -17.36
CA LEU A 34 16.80 3.11 -16.53
C LEU A 34 17.07 3.35 -15.06
N GLU A 35 18.23 3.01 -14.55
CA GLU A 35 18.59 3.22 -13.15
C GLU A 35 18.70 4.72 -12.80
N GLU A 36 19.28 5.53 -13.71
CA GLU A 36 19.29 6.98 -13.58
C GLU A 36 17.85 7.53 -13.60
N GLY A 37 17.05 7.13 -14.57
CA GLY A 37 15.66 7.53 -14.70
C GLY A 37 14.80 7.21 -13.48
N LYS A 38 14.98 6.04 -12.87
CA LYS A 38 14.30 5.68 -11.60
C LYS A 38 14.65 6.65 -10.47
N ARG A 39 15.93 7.02 -10.33
CA ARG A 39 16.38 7.98 -9.32
C ARG A 39 15.80 9.38 -9.56
N ASP A 40 15.79 9.84 -10.80
CA ASP A 40 15.22 11.13 -11.17
C ASP A 40 13.71 11.16 -10.97
N ALA A 41 13.00 10.06 -11.27
CA ALA A 41 11.59 9.93 -10.97
C ALA A 41 11.30 10.01 -9.47
N MET A 42 12.14 9.39 -8.62
CA MET A 42 12.01 9.51 -7.15
C MET A 42 12.24 10.95 -6.67
N ARG A 43 13.27 11.67 -7.20
CA ARG A 43 13.49 13.09 -6.86
C ARG A 43 12.31 13.95 -7.24
N LEU A 44 11.83 13.79 -8.48
CA LEU A 44 10.69 14.54 -9.00
C LEU A 44 9.44 14.29 -8.15
N LEU A 45 9.15 13.01 -7.85
CA LEU A 45 7.99 12.65 -7.06
C LEU A 45 8.08 13.16 -5.62
N LEU A 46 9.26 13.14 -5.01
CA LEU A 46 9.47 13.68 -3.67
C LEU A 46 9.20 15.18 -3.65
N ALA A 47 9.73 15.94 -4.64
CA ALA A 47 9.45 17.36 -4.79
C ALA A 47 7.95 17.65 -4.94
N ASP A 48 7.23 16.82 -5.72
CA ASP A 48 5.78 16.93 -5.88
C ASP A 48 5.01 16.70 -4.57
N GLN A 49 5.38 15.68 -3.79
CA GLN A 49 4.76 15.42 -2.49
C GLN A 49 5.01 16.56 -1.50
N GLU A 50 6.25 17.06 -1.44
CA GLU A 50 6.62 18.16 -0.56
C GLU A 50 5.92 19.48 -0.95
N ALA A 51 5.86 19.78 -2.25
CA ALA A 51 5.15 20.95 -2.79
C ALA A 51 3.63 20.86 -2.59
N ALA A 52 3.07 19.65 -2.60
CA ALA A 52 1.66 19.41 -2.27
C ALA A 52 1.36 19.55 -0.78
N GLY A 53 2.36 19.50 0.10
CA GLY A 53 2.20 19.59 1.55
C GLY A 53 1.98 18.26 2.25
N ILE A 54 2.37 17.12 1.65
CA ILE A 54 2.27 15.79 2.27
C ILE A 54 3.26 15.69 3.43
N ASP A 55 2.82 15.26 4.61
CA ASP A 55 3.63 15.26 5.84
C ASP A 55 4.58 14.05 5.91
N ILE A 56 4.09 12.85 5.59
CA ILE A 56 4.85 11.60 5.57
C ILE A 56 4.95 11.15 4.11
N VAL A 57 6.14 11.26 3.53
CA VAL A 57 6.39 10.98 2.12
C VAL A 57 6.66 9.51 1.84
N THR A 58 6.56 9.10 0.58
CA THR A 58 6.84 7.73 0.12
C THR A 58 7.71 7.76 -1.12
N ASP A 59 8.30 6.60 -1.49
CA ASP A 59 8.99 6.41 -2.76
C ASP A 59 8.01 6.39 -3.97
N GLY A 60 6.69 6.37 -3.70
CA GLY A 60 5.65 6.25 -4.71
C GLY A 60 5.81 5.06 -5.65
N GLU A 61 6.63 4.09 -5.27
CA GLU A 61 6.94 2.88 -6.05
C GLU A 61 7.55 3.20 -7.44
N GLN A 62 8.32 4.29 -7.54
CA GLN A 62 8.86 4.74 -8.82
C GLN A 62 9.87 3.77 -9.43
N THR A 63 10.52 2.93 -8.61
CA THR A 63 11.50 1.93 -9.07
C THR A 63 10.87 0.56 -9.35
N ARG A 64 9.56 0.40 -9.13
CA ARG A 64 8.84 -0.88 -9.23
C ARG A 64 7.95 -0.91 -10.47
N ARG A 65 7.97 -2.02 -11.22
CA ARG A 65 6.94 -2.26 -12.26
C ARG A 65 5.56 -2.52 -11.66
N HIS A 66 5.56 -3.25 -10.54
CA HIS A 66 4.35 -3.60 -9.80
C HIS A 66 4.69 -3.86 -8.33
N PHE A 67 3.81 -3.49 -7.41
CA PHE A 67 4.07 -3.50 -5.97
C PHE A 67 4.42 -4.90 -5.39
N VAL A 68 3.86 -6.00 -5.95
CA VAL A 68 4.16 -7.37 -5.51
C VAL A 68 5.23 -8.02 -6.37
N THR A 69 5.03 -8.03 -7.71
CA THR A 69 5.88 -8.84 -8.59
C THR A 69 7.32 -8.40 -8.59
N THR A 70 7.61 -7.09 -8.46
CA THR A 70 8.99 -6.60 -8.37
C THR A 70 9.72 -7.16 -7.15
N PHE A 71 9.04 -7.35 -6.03
CA PHE A 71 9.64 -8.00 -4.86
C PHE A 71 9.86 -9.49 -5.11
N ILE A 72 8.86 -10.18 -5.66
CA ILE A 72 8.93 -11.62 -5.95
C ILE A 72 10.02 -11.93 -6.98
N GLU A 73 10.22 -11.06 -7.99
CA GLU A 73 11.26 -11.21 -9.03
C GLU A 73 12.68 -11.28 -8.45
N SER A 74 12.90 -10.80 -7.23
CA SER A 74 14.18 -10.87 -6.53
C SER A 74 14.40 -12.15 -5.72
N LEU A 75 13.40 -13.02 -5.62
CA LEU A 75 13.44 -14.22 -4.79
C LEU A 75 14.00 -15.43 -5.55
N LYS A 76 14.66 -16.32 -4.80
CA LYS A 76 15.02 -17.67 -5.25
C LYS A 76 13.83 -18.61 -5.04
N GLY A 77 13.84 -19.75 -5.74
CA GLY A 77 12.82 -20.77 -5.63
C GLY A 77 11.53 -20.50 -6.42
N VAL A 78 11.53 -19.45 -7.26
CA VAL A 78 10.39 -19.04 -8.09
C VAL A 78 10.77 -19.13 -9.57
N ASP A 79 9.93 -19.82 -10.36
CA ASP A 79 10.05 -19.95 -11.81
C ASP A 79 9.14 -18.90 -12.49
N PHE A 80 9.75 -17.99 -13.25
CA PHE A 80 9.08 -16.92 -13.99
C PHE A 80 8.82 -17.29 -15.46
N GLU A 81 9.42 -18.36 -15.95
CA GLU A 81 9.30 -18.79 -17.35
C GLU A 81 8.05 -19.65 -17.54
N HIS A 82 7.84 -20.64 -16.68
CA HIS A 82 6.73 -21.58 -16.76
C HIS A 82 5.55 -21.14 -15.85
N LYS A 83 4.85 -20.10 -16.27
CA LYS A 83 3.73 -19.53 -15.51
C LYS A 83 2.52 -20.46 -15.48
N ARG A 84 1.65 -20.21 -14.48
CA ARG A 84 0.35 -20.86 -14.34
C ARG A 84 -0.76 -19.81 -14.21
N THR A 85 -1.88 -20.07 -14.85
CA THR A 85 -3.07 -19.22 -14.72
C THR A 85 -3.73 -19.50 -13.37
N VAL A 86 -3.92 -18.47 -12.56
CA VAL A 86 -4.64 -18.53 -11.28
C VAL A 86 -5.68 -17.41 -11.18
N ARG A 87 -6.69 -17.65 -10.35
CA ARG A 87 -7.70 -16.65 -10.04
C ARG A 87 -7.23 -15.74 -8.92
N ILE A 88 -6.87 -14.50 -9.24
CA ILE A 88 -6.38 -13.51 -8.28
C ILE A 88 -7.55 -12.92 -7.50
N ARG A 89 -7.55 -13.09 -6.17
CA ARG A 89 -8.53 -12.52 -5.23
C ARG A 89 -9.98 -12.69 -5.69
N ASN A 90 -10.30 -13.80 -6.37
CA ASN A 90 -11.60 -14.10 -6.95
C ASN A 90 -12.12 -13.03 -7.95
N ARG A 91 -11.25 -12.20 -8.52
CA ARG A 91 -11.62 -11.05 -9.37
C ARG A 91 -11.31 -11.27 -10.85
N TYR A 92 -10.12 -11.75 -11.17
CA TYR A 92 -9.66 -11.96 -12.54
C TYR A 92 -8.61 -13.08 -12.60
N ASP A 93 -8.43 -13.66 -13.78
CA ASP A 93 -7.39 -14.65 -14.03
C ASP A 93 -6.10 -13.95 -14.47
N ALA A 94 -4.96 -14.44 -13.99
CA ALA A 94 -3.65 -13.95 -14.38
C ALA A 94 -2.63 -15.10 -14.43
N ASP A 95 -1.66 -14.97 -15.35
CA ASP A 95 -0.52 -15.87 -15.44
C ASP A 95 0.53 -15.44 -14.41
N VAL A 96 0.72 -16.27 -13.40
CA VAL A 96 1.59 -16.00 -12.25
C VAL A 96 2.82 -16.93 -12.26
N PRO A 97 3.96 -16.50 -11.67
CA PRO A 97 5.11 -17.34 -11.44
C PRO A 97 4.80 -18.54 -10.55
N VAL A 98 5.64 -19.57 -10.64
CA VAL A 98 5.47 -20.83 -9.90
C VAL A 98 6.54 -20.97 -8.83
N VAL A 99 6.16 -21.26 -7.60
CA VAL A 99 7.08 -21.66 -6.54
C VAL A 99 7.46 -23.13 -6.77
N VAL A 100 8.72 -23.36 -7.14
CA VAL A 100 9.25 -24.68 -7.53
C VAL A 100 10.23 -25.26 -6.51
N GLY A 101 10.64 -24.49 -5.52
CA GLY A 101 11.60 -24.86 -4.49
C GLY A 101 11.50 -23.98 -3.25
N PRO A 102 12.39 -24.18 -2.25
CA PRO A 102 12.44 -23.30 -1.10
C PRO A 102 12.65 -21.84 -1.51
N VAL A 103 11.73 -20.97 -1.09
CA VAL A 103 11.86 -19.54 -1.37
C VAL A 103 12.93 -18.91 -0.48
N GLY A 104 13.67 -17.96 -1.03
CA GLY A 104 14.72 -17.27 -0.30
C GLY A 104 15.04 -15.89 -0.87
N ARG A 105 15.49 -14.97 -0.04
CA ARG A 105 15.95 -13.65 -0.44
C ARG A 105 17.43 -13.72 -0.85
N GLY A 106 17.75 -13.25 -2.04
CA GLY A 106 19.15 -13.21 -2.53
C GLY A 106 19.92 -11.99 -2.02
N LYS A 107 19.31 -10.80 -2.16
CA LYS A 107 19.88 -9.49 -1.80
C LYS A 107 18.77 -8.56 -1.29
N PRO A 108 19.11 -7.45 -0.63
CA PRO A 108 18.14 -6.39 -0.33
C PRO A 108 17.43 -5.91 -1.60
N VAL A 109 16.12 -5.68 -1.50
CA VAL A 109 15.29 -5.34 -2.68
C VAL A 109 15.13 -3.82 -2.81
N PHE A 110 14.68 -3.15 -1.76
CA PHE A 110 14.38 -1.71 -1.76
C PHE A 110 15.28 -0.87 -0.85
N VAL A 111 16.28 -1.48 -0.22
CA VAL A 111 17.13 -0.80 0.78
C VAL A 111 17.95 0.33 0.14
N GLU A 112 18.49 0.12 -1.05
CA GLU A 112 19.26 1.16 -1.75
C GLU A 112 18.37 2.31 -2.23
N ASP A 113 17.15 2.00 -2.68
CA ASP A 113 16.16 3.01 -3.05
C ASP A 113 15.78 3.88 -1.85
N LEU A 114 15.59 3.26 -0.69
CA LEU A 114 15.30 4.00 0.54
C LEU A 114 16.48 4.84 1.00
N ARG A 115 17.71 4.33 0.95
CA ARG A 115 18.91 5.12 1.28
C ARG A 115 19.02 6.36 0.39
N PHE A 116 18.77 6.16 -0.89
CA PHE A 116 18.75 7.27 -1.84
C PHE A 116 17.67 8.29 -1.48
N LEU A 117 16.42 7.85 -1.25
CA LEU A 117 15.30 8.70 -0.88
C LEU A 117 15.58 9.45 0.45
N ARG A 118 16.12 8.75 1.46
CA ARG A 118 16.47 9.36 2.76
C ARG A 118 17.50 10.48 2.63
N GLY A 119 18.41 10.38 1.69
CA GLY A 119 19.37 11.44 1.36
C GLY A 119 18.76 12.69 0.72
N GLN A 120 17.51 12.64 0.24
CA GLN A 120 16.85 13.73 -0.47
C GLN A 120 15.85 14.51 0.42
N THR A 121 15.41 13.98 1.56
CA THR A 121 14.40 14.63 2.40
C THR A 121 14.68 14.48 3.89
N ARG A 122 14.15 15.43 4.68
CA ARG A 122 14.09 15.35 6.15
C ARG A 122 12.71 14.95 6.67
N ARG A 123 11.69 14.85 5.78
CA ARG A 123 10.35 14.40 6.19
C ARG A 123 10.37 12.94 6.60
N PRO A 124 9.46 12.50 7.47
CA PRO A 124 9.26 11.09 7.72
C PRO A 124 8.98 10.35 6.42
N ILE A 125 9.57 9.14 6.28
CA ILE A 125 9.41 8.29 5.11
C ILE A 125 8.63 7.04 5.49
N LYS A 126 7.55 6.77 4.75
CA LYS A 126 6.85 5.50 4.75
C LYS A 126 7.23 4.69 3.52
N LEU A 127 7.62 3.43 3.72
CA LEU A 127 7.86 2.50 2.62
C LEU A 127 6.87 1.33 2.69
N SER A 128 6.27 0.99 1.54
CA SER A 128 5.39 -0.16 1.41
C SER A 128 6.13 -1.41 0.95
N LEU A 129 5.77 -2.55 1.52
CA LEU A 129 6.14 -3.90 1.12
C LEU A 129 4.86 -4.68 0.80
N PRO A 130 4.89 -5.67 -0.11
CA PRO A 130 3.75 -6.58 -0.21
C PRO A 130 3.59 -7.35 1.10
N GLY A 131 2.35 -7.64 1.50
CA GLY A 131 2.10 -8.49 2.67
C GLY A 131 2.23 -9.99 2.34
N PRO A 132 2.50 -10.84 3.34
CA PRO A 132 2.72 -12.28 3.14
C PRO A 132 1.57 -12.99 2.45
N MET A 133 0.32 -12.72 2.85
CA MET A 133 -0.87 -13.33 2.25
C MET A 133 -1.07 -12.88 0.80
N THR A 134 -0.85 -11.60 0.53
CA THR A 134 -0.93 -11.04 -0.83
C THR A 134 0.14 -11.61 -1.76
N MET A 135 1.35 -11.89 -1.25
CA MET A 135 2.37 -12.60 -2.03
C MET A 135 1.93 -14.02 -2.39
N VAL A 136 1.39 -14.77 -1.42
CA VAL A 136 0.86 -16.12 -1.67
C VAL A 136 -0.24 -16.11 -2.75
N ASP A 137 -1.13 -15.11 -2.73
CA ASP A 137 -2.24 -14.99 -3.68
C ASP A 137 -1.81 -14.66 -5.11
N THR A 138 -0.57 -14.19 -5.30
CA THR A 138 -0.02 -13.79 -6.61
C THR A 138 0.97 -14.81 -7.20
N LEU A 139 0.96 -16.03 -6.70
CA LEU A 139 1.84 -17.12 -7.10
C LEU A 139 1.08 -18.44 -7.19
N TYR A 140 1.62 -19.39 -7.98
CA TYR A 140 1.19 -20.79 -7.92
C TYR A 140 2.20 -21.60 -7.09
N ASP A 141 1.78 -22.19 -6.00
CA ASP A 141 2.64 -22.99 -5.11
C ASP A 141 2.63 -24.48 -5.51
N SER A 142 3.70 -24.93 -6.16
CA SER A 142 3.91 -26.35 -6.47
C SER A 142 4.81 -27.06 -5.46
N HIS A 143 5.52 -26.31 -4.62
CA HIS A 143 6.52 -26.86 -3.68
C HIS A 143 5.96 -27.10 -2.29
N TYR A 144 5.50 -26.06 -1.59
CA TYR A 144 4.99 -26.16 -0.21
C TYR A 144 3.60 -26.78 -0.16
N ARG A 145 2.79 -26.56 -1.18
CA ARG A 145 1.39 -27.01 -1.28
C ARG A 145 0.55 -26.65 -0.06
N SER A 146 0.86 -25.48 0.52
CA SER A 146 0.21 -24.92 1.70
C SER A 146 0.38 -23.42 1.73
N ARG A 147 -0.72 -22.69 1.58
CA ARG A 147 -0.72 -21.22 1.62
C ARG A 147 -0.12 -20.69 2.91
N GLU A 148 -0.46 -21.29 4.05
CA GLU A 148 0.07 -20.92 5.36
C GLU A 148 1.59 -21.12 5.46
N LYS A 149 2.11 -22.29 5.03
CA LYS A 149 3.57 -22.54 5.06
C LYS A 149 4.31 -21.54 4.18
N LEU A 150 3.84 -21.32 2.95
CA LEU A 150 4.44 -20.36 2.04
C LEU A 150 4.37 -18.93 2.61
N ALA A 151 3.25 -18.55 3.24
CA ALA A 151 3.13 -17.24 3.89
C ALA A 151 4.12 -17.05 5.05
N ARG A 152 4.41 -18.08 5.82
CA ARG A 152 5.43 -18.04 6.89
C ARG A 152 6.83 -17.82 6.35
N GLU A 153 7.18 -18.46 5.23
CA GLU A 153 8.47 -18.22 4.54
C GLU A 153 8.56 -16.79 4.02
N PHE A 154 7.50 -16.29 3.37
CA PHE A 154 7.46 -14.89 2.94
C PHE A 154 7.52 -13.91 4.10
N ALA A 155 6.88 -14.21 5.22
CA ALA A 155 6.96 -13.37 6.42
C ALA A 155 8.40 -13.26 6.94
N ALA A 156 9.17 -14.35 6.96
CA ALA A 156 10.58 -14.33 7.35
C ALA A 156 11.44 -13.50 6.38
N ILE A 157 11.21 -13.64 5.08
CA ILE A 157 11.91 -12.86 4.05
C ILE A 157 11.57 -11.37 4.16
N LEU A 158 10.30 -11.04 4.32
CA LEU A 158 9.83 -9.66 4.50
C LEU A 158 10.35 -9.03 5.78
N ASN A 159 10.45 -9.80 6.86
CA ASN A 159 11.05 -9.32 8.11
C ASN A 159 12.53 -8.95 7.94
N GLN A 160 13.30 -9.74 7.20
CA GLN A 160 14.68 -9.39 6.88
C GLN A 160 14.76 -8.06 6.12
N GLU A 161 13.95 -7.89 5.07
CA GLU A 161 13.87 -6.66 4.28
C GLU A 161 13.45 -5.48 5.16
N ALA A 162 12.37 -5.62 5.92
CA ALA A 162 11.83 -4.57 6.78
C ALA A 162 12.83 -4.07 7.82
N ARG A 163 13.59 -4.98 8.46
CA ARG A 163 14.66 -4.62 9.40
C ARG A 163 15.81 -3.87 8.75
N GLU A 164 16.13 -4.18 7.50
CA GLU A 164 17.19 -3.46 6.77
C GLU A 164 16.68 -2.09 6.30
N LEU A 165 15.40 -1.99 5.91
CA LEU A 165 14.75 -0.72 5.60
C LEU A 165 14.65 0.19 6.83
N GLU A 166 14.29 -0.34 8.00
CA GLU A 166 14.32 0.43 9.24
C GLU A 166 15.72 1.01 9.51
N ARG A 167 16.79 0.16 9.40
CA ARG A 167 18.18 0.62 9.56
C ARG A 167 18.61 1.64 8.50
N ALA A 168 18.01 1.59 7.31
CA ALA A 168 18.24 2.54 6.23
C ALA A 168 17.48 3.87 6.40
N GLY A 169 16.59 3.98 7.42
CA GLY A 169 15.91 5.21 7.79
C GLY A 169 14.44 5.29 7.42
N ALA A 170 13.74 4.17 7.29
CA ALA A 170 12.29 4.17 7.22
C ALA A 170 11.68 4.53 8.59
N ASP A 171 10.75 5.48 8.61
CA ASP A 171 9.99 5.87 9.81
C ASP A 171 8.72 5.03 9.97
N VAL A 172 8.16 4.56 8.85
CA VAL A 172 6.99 3.67 8.80
C VAL A 172 7.24 2.56 7.78
N ILE A 173 7.02 1.31 8.17
CA ILE A 173 6.98 0.16 7.25
C ILE A 173 5.51 -0.28 7.11
N GLN A 174 4.99 -0.21 5.89
CA GLN A 174 3.63 -0.64 5.56
C GLN A 174 3.65 -1.98 4.82
N PHE A 175 2.80 -2.91 5.23
CA PHE A 175 2.55 -4.16 4.52
C PHE A 175 1.21 -4.05 3.79
N ASP A 176 1.20 -4.31 2.48
CA ASP A 176 0.00 -4.22 1.65
C ASP A 176 -0.69 -5.58 1.57
N GLU A 177 -1.86 -5.68 2.22
CA GLU A 177 -2.66 -6.90 2.33
C GLU A 177 -4.07 -6.77 1.74
N PRO A 178 -4.23 -6.43 0.44
CA PRO A 178 -5.55 -6.43 -0.18
C PRO A 178 -6.21 -7.82 -0.23
N ALA A 179 -5.46 -8.89 -0.01
CA ALA A 179 -5.98 -10.25 0.13
C ALA A 179 -6.88 -10.42 1.38
N PHE A 180 -6.69 -9.61 2.41
CA PHE A 180 -7.46 -9.66 3.67
C PHE A 180 -8.95 -9.42 3.48
N ASN A 181 -9.35 -8.66 2.47
CA ASN A 181 -10.75 -8.42 2.13
C ASN A 181 -11.42 -9.54 1.33
N VAL A 182 -10.68 -10.62 1.04
CA VAL A 182 -11.19 -11.74 0.21
C VAL A 182 -11.15 -13.06 0.97
N TYR A 183 -10.08 -13.32 1.72
CA TYR A 183 -9.83 -14.60 2.40
C TYR A 183 -9.92 -14.43 3.92
N MET A 184 -11.04 -13.91 4.41
CA MET A 184 -11.23 -13.50 5.81
C MET A 184 -11.04 -14.63 6.81
N ASP A 185 -11.41 -15.88 6.46
CA ASP A 185 -11.18 -17.05 7.31
C ASP A 185 -9.68 -17.33 7.44
N GLU A 186 -8.93 -17.28 6.33
CA GLU A 186 -7.47 -17.45 6.35
C GLU A 186 -6.77 -16.31 7.11
N VAL A 187 -7.34 -15.09 7.11
CA VAL A 187 -6.83 -13.98 7.94
C VAL A 187 -6.89 -14.32 9.41
N ALA A 188 -8.01 -14.92 9.87
CA ALA A 188 -8.18 -15.33 11.26
C ALA A 188 -7.27 -16.51 11.62
N ASP A 189 -7.13 -17.49 10.71
CA ASP A 189 -6.39 -18.73 10.97
C ASP A 189 -4.87 -18.50 11.01
N TRP A 190 -4.32 -17.76 10.05
CA TRP A 190 -2.87 -17.59 9.89
C TRP A 190 -2.40 -16.21 9.38
N GLY A 191 -3.30 -15.44 8.71
CA GLY A 191 -2.90 -14.18 8.05
C GLY A 191 -2.36 -13.13 9.02
N ILE A 192 -3.01 -12.94 10.17
CA ILE A 192 -2.53 -12.04 11.23
C ILE A 192 -1.17 -12.49 11.77
N ALA A 193 -1.00 -13.78 12.03
CA ALA A 193 0.26 -14.32 12.55
C ALA A 193 1.41 -14.13 11.55
N ALA A 194 1.16 -14.32 10.25
CA ALA A 194 2.14 -14.08 9.20
C ALA A 194 2.50 -12.58 9.09
N LEU A 195 1.51 -11.69 9.17
CA LEU A 195 1.73 -10.24 9.17
C LEU A 195 2.57 -9.79 10.38
N GLU A 196 2.25 -10.27 11.59
CA GLU A 196 3.01 -9.98 12.80
C GLU A 196 4.45 -10.53 12.73
N ALA A 197 4.63 -11.70 12.11
CA ALA A 197 5.96 -12.26 11.89
C ALA A 197 6.79 -11.39 10.93
N ALA A 198 6.18 -10.86 9.86
CA ALA A 198 6.85 -9.93 8.95
C ALA A 198 7.25 -8.62 9.64
N ALA A 199 6.46 -8.14 10.61
CA ALA A 199 6.73 -6.92 11.38
C ALA A 199 7.58 -7.16 12.66
N ALA A 200 7.94 -8.40 12.98
CA ALA A 200 8.52 -8.76 14.27
C ALA A 200 9.85 -8.03 14.54
N GLY A 201 9.92 -7.39 15.70
CA GLY A 201 11.13 -6.73 16.23
C GLY A 201 11.48 -5.41 15.55
N LEU A 202 10.64 -4.86 14.69
CA LEU A 202 10.73 -3.49 14.20
C LEU A 202 10.45 -2.53 15.37
N LYS A 203 11.14 -1.39 15.36
CA LYS A 203 10.98 -0.29 16.32
C LYS A 203 10.32 0.92 15.70
N CYS A 204 10.43 1.07 14.36
CA CYS A 204 9.69 2.06 13.61
C CYS A 204 8.19 1.71 13.62
N LYS A 205 7.34 2.66 13.22
CA LYS A 205 5.90 2.37 13.11
C LYS A 205 5.65 1.30 12.05
N THR A 206 4.76 0.36 12.38
CA THR A 206 4.31 -0.68 11.48
C THR A 206 2.89 -0.37 11.01
N ALA A 207 2.62 -0.56 9.73
CA ALA A 207 1.32 -0.31 9.15
C ALA A 207 0.85 -1.49 8.29
N VAL A 208 -0.45 -1.69 8.21
CA VAL A 208 -1.07 -2.57 7.21
C VAL A 208 -2.04 -1.78 6.36
N HIS A 209 -1.96 -1.94 5.03
CA HIS A 209 -2.91 -1.35 4.10
C HIS A 209 -3.85 -2.42 3.56
N ILE A 210 -5.14 -2.20 3.74
CA ILE A 210 -6.20 -3.09 3.26
C ILE A 210 -7.17 -2.25 2.43
N CYS A 211 -7.19 -2.45 1.12
CA CYS A 211 -8.10 -1.75 0.22
C CYS A 211 -8.93 -2.73 -0.61
N TYR A 212 -9.89 -2.20 -1.32
CA TYR A 212 -10.66 -2.93 -2.34
C TYR A 212 -10.00 -2.90 -3.72
N GLY A 213 -8.76 -2.41 -3.79
CA GLY A 213 -7.88 -2.42 -4.95
C GLY A 213 -7.87 -1.12 -5.76
N TYR A 214 -6.93 -1.05 -6.70
CA TYR A 214 -6.79 0.06 -7.64
C TYR A 214 -8.07 0.36 -8.42
N GLY A 215 -8.17 1.58 -8.96
CA GLY A 215 -9.24 2.02 -9.86
C GLY A 215 -9.20 1.38 -11.26
N ILE A 216 -8.89 0.09 -11.38
CA ILE A 216 -8.93 -0.66 -12.63
C ILE A 216 -10.29 -1.34 -12.83
N LYS A 217 -10.68 -1.56 -14.09
CA LYS A 217 -11.99 -2.12 -14.46
C LYS A 217 -12.34 -3.39 -13.69
N ALA A 218 -11.42 -4.34 -13.56
CA ALA A 218 -11.66 -5.60 -12.87
C ALA A 218 -12.04 -5.40 -11.38
N ASN A 219 -11.39 -4.47 -10.69
CA ASN A 219 -11.73 -4.13 -9.30
C ASN A 219 -13.04 -3.36 -9.21
N ILE A 220 -13.30 -2.42 -10.13
CA ILE A 220 -14.54 -1.66 -10.17
C ILE A 220 -15.74 -2.60 -10.40
N ASP A 221 -15.61 -3.55 -11.34
CA ASP A 221 -16.69 -4.52 -11.62
C ASP A 221 -16.91 -5.47 -10.43
N TRP A 222 -15.84 -5.93 -9.77
CA TRP A 222 -15.96 -6.72 -8.56
C TRP A 222 -16.63 -5.93 -7.41
N LYS A 223 -16.26 -4.67 -7.19
CA LYS A 223 -16.88 -3.80 -6.18
C LYS A 223 -18.40 -3.71 -6.34
N LYS A 224 -18.93 -3.72 -7.57
CA LYS A 224 -20.37 -3.72 -7.83
C LYS A 224 -21.10 -4.98 -7.32
N THR A 225 -20.36 -6.08 -7.12
CA THR A 225 -20.91 -7.33 -6.59
C THR A 225 -21.00 -7.38 -5.07
N LEU A 226 -20.41 -6.40 -4.37
CA LEU A 226 -20.32 -6.38 -2.90
C LEU A 226 -21.60 -5.83 -2.22
N GLY A 227 -22.60 -5.42 -3.00
CA GLY A 227 -23.85 -4.86 -2.48
C GLY A 227 -23.76 -3.38 -2.11
N SER A 228 -24.76 -2.92 -1.35
CA SER A 228 -24.90 -1.50 -0.96
C SER A 228 -23.93 -1.08 0.16
N GLU A 229 -23.42 -2.01 0.96
CA GLU A 229 -22.43 -1.80 2.01
C GLU A 229 -21.31 -2.82 1.91
N TRP A 230 -20.06 -2.35 2.01
CA TRP A 230 -18.87 -3.19 1.99
C TRP A 230 -18.37 -3.42 3.42
N ARG A 231 -18.74 -4.57 3.98
CA ARG A 231 -18.52 -4.88 5.40
C ARG A 231 -17.39 -5.88 5.66
N GLN A 232 -16.53 -6.18 4.67
CA GLN A 232 -15.41 -7.13 4.83
C GLN A 232 -14.48 -6.76 6.00
N TYR A 233 -14.30 -5.46 6.27
CA TYR A 233 -13.52 -4.98 7.42
C TYR A 233 -14.10 -5.41 8.78
N GLU A 234 -15.40 -5.71 8.85
CA GLU A 234 -16.05 -6.16 10.08
C GLU A 234 -15.44 -7.45 10.64
N SER A 235 -15.00 -8.33 9.75
CA SER A 235 -14.32 -9.59 10.13
C SER A 235 -12.85 -9.39 10.48
N THR A 236 -12.15 -8.47 9.81
CA THR A 236 -10.69 -8.32 9.90
C THR A 236 -10.25 -7.29 10.94
N PHE A 237 -11.00 -6.20 11.14
CA PHE A 237 -10.62 -5.12 12.06
C PHE A 237 -10.52 -5.54 13.52
N PRO A 238 -11.41 -6.38 14.09
CA PRO A 238 -11.23 -6.86 15.46
C PRO A 238 -9.94 -7.67 15.66
N LEU A 239 -9.49 -8.38 14.63
CA LEU A 239 -8.24 -9.13 14.65
C LEU A 239 -7.05 -8.17 14.63
N LEU A 240 -7.08 -7.17 13.74
CA LEU A 240 -6.04 -6.14 13.64
C LEU A 240 -5.97 -5.26 14.88
N ALA A 241 -7.11 -4.94 15.50
CA ALA A 241 -7.14 -4.20 16.77
C ALA A 241 -6.34 -4.90 17.88
N ARG A 242 -6.35 -6.24 17.90
CA ARG A 242 -5.58 -7.04 18.86
C ARG A 242 -4.15 -7.35 18.40
N SER A 243 -3.82 -7.12 17.14
CA SER A 243 -2.48 -7.38 16.59
C SER A 243 -1.43 -6.41 17.11
N LYS A 244 -0.16 -6.70 16.86
CA LYS A 244 0.98 -5.82 17.18
C LYS A 244 1.23 -4.72 16.14
N ILE A 245 0.45 -4.67 15.07
CA ILE A 245 0.57 -3.63 14.04
C ILE A 245 0.06 -2.30 14.60
N ASP A 246 0.80 -1.21 14.40
CA ASP A 246 0.48 0.10 14.97
C ASP A 246 -0.62 0.83 14.21
N GLN A 247 -0.60 0.78 12.86
CA GLN A 247 -1.48 1.55 11.99
C GLN A 247 -2.25 0.65 11.02
N VAL A 248 -3.52 1.00 10.78
CA VAL A 248 -4.37 0.33 9.78
C VAL A 248 -4.84 1.34 8.75
N SER A 249 -4.60 1.06 7.47
CA SER A 249 -5.03 1.88 6.34
C SER A 249 -6.21 1.25 5.63
N LEU A 250 -7.22 2.05 5.32
CA LEU A 250 -8.49 1.60 4.73
C LEU A 250 -9.07 2.58 3.72
N GLU A 251 -9.95 2.09 2.87
CA GLU A 251 -10.67 2.86 1.85
C GLU A 251 -11.97 3.45 2.43
N CYS A 252 -12.17 4.79 2.29
CA CYS A 252 -13.38 5.47 2.77
C CYS A 252 -14.01 6.41 1.73
N ALA A 253 -13.21 7.19 0.98
CA ALA A 253 -13.75 8.17 0.03
C ALA A 253 -14.48 7.47 -1.13
N ASN A 254 -15.72 7.91 -1.41
CA ASN A 254 -16.56 7.32 -2.45
C ASN A 254 -16.67 5.79 -2.41
N SER A 255 -16.52 5.21 -1.23
CA SER A 255 -16.68 3.78 -0.99
C SER A 255 -18.01 3.52 -0.28
N HIS A 256 -18.48 2.28 -0.36
CA HIS A 256 -19.64 1.83 0.40
C HIS A 256 -19.25 1.24 1.77
N VAL A 257 -18.07 1.59 2.27
CA VAL A 257 -17.60 1.18 3.60
C VAL A 257 -18.31 1.99 4.68
N PRO A 258 -19.07 1.37 5.58
CA PRO A 258 -19.68 2.07 6.71
C PRO A 258 -18.61 2.62 7.66
N LEU A 259 -18.61 3.92 7.91
CA LEU A 259 -17.56 4.56 8.73
C LEU A 259 -17.57 4.14 10.19
N GLU A 260 -18.71 3.63 10.72
CA GLU A 260 -18.75 3.06 12.05
C GLU A 260 -17.82 1.87 12.28
N LEU A 261 -17.39 1.20 11.20
CA LEU A 261 -16.38 0.11 11.27
C LEU A 261 -15.03 0.60 11.79
N LEU A 262 -14.74 1.90 11.70
CA LEU A 262 -13.55 2.51 12.30
C LEU A 262 -13.48 2.31 13.81
N ALA A 263 -14.64 2.25 14.48
CA ALA A 263 -14.72 1.99 15.93
C ALA A 263 -14.15 0.60 16.32
N LEU A 264 -14.08 -0.34 15.38
CA LEU A 264 -13.51 -1.68 15.60
C LEU A 264 -11.98 -1.65 15.72
N LEU A 265 -11.32 -0.56 15.25
CA LEU A 265 -9.87 -0.36 15.34
C LEU A 265 -9.43 0.37 16.62
N LYS A 266 -10.18 0.23 17.70
CA LYS A 266 -9.90 0.89 18.97
C LYS A 266 -8.44 0.67 19.41
N GLY A 267 -7.75 1.78 19.67
CA GLY A 267 -6.35 1.77 20.12
C GLY A 267 -5.32 1.90 18.99
N LYS A 268 -5.68 1.67 17.74
CA LYS A 268 -4.79 1.80 16.59
C LYS A 268 -4.73 3.23 16.06
N ASP A 269 -3.63 3.56 15.41
CA ASP A 269 -3.57 4.67 14.48
C ASP A 269 -4.30 4.28 13.19
N VAL A 270 -5.07 5.19 12.60
CA VAL A 270 -5.92 4.87 11.45
C VAL A 270 -5.58 5.79 10.28
N MET A 271 -5.14 5.21 9.18
CA MET A 271 -4.95 5.91 7.92
C MET A 271 -6.25 5.86 7.12
N VAL A 272 -6.98 6.98 7.10
CA VAL A 272 -8.30 7.10 6.45
C VAL A 272 -8.14 7.54 5.01
N GLY A 273 -8.56 6.69 4.08
CA GLY A 273 -8.58 7.00 2.66
C GLY A 273 -9.60 8.10 2.35
N ALA A 274 -9.13 9.34 2.20
CA ALA A 274 -9.94 10.52 1.91
C ALA A 274 -9.89 10.95 0.44
N ILE A 275 -9.20 10.19 -0.40
CA ILE A 275 -9.04 10.40 -1.84
C ILE A 275 -9.49 9.14 -2.59
N ASP A 276 -10.45 9.30 -3.49
CA ASP A 276 -10.89 8.25 -4.41
C ASP A 276 -9.86 8.04 -5.53
N VAL A 277 -9.43 6.80 -5.73
CA VAL A 277 -8.45 6.44 -6.78
C VAL A 277 -9.09 5.79 -8.00
N ALA A 278 -10.41 5.65 -8.01
CA ALA A 278 -11.17 5.09 -9.13
C ALA A 278 -11.73 6.17 -10.09
N SER A 279 -11.50 7.45 -9.78
CA SER A 279 -11.99 8.59 -10.55
C SER A 279 -10.86 9.54 -10.92
N ASP A 280 -10.90 10.07 -12.15
CA ASP A 280 -10.02 11.14 -12.61
C ASP A 280 -10.40 12.52 -12.03
N THR A 281 -11.53 12.63 -11.35
CA THR A 281 -11.97 13.86 -10.70
C THR A 281 -11.11 14.15 -9.47
N VAL A 282 -10.52 15.34 -9.43
CA VAL A 282 -9.79 15.84 -8.25
C VAL A 282 -10.80 16.32 -7.21
N GLU A 283 -10.68 15.84 -5.98
CA GLU A 283 -11.54 16.23 -4.86
C GLU A 283 -11.37 17.73 -4.53
N ARG A 284 -12.46 18.36 -4.12
CA ARG A 284 -12.39 19.69 -3.52
C ARG A 284 -11.93 19.58 -2.07
N THR A 285 -11.24 20.62 -1.58
CA THR A 285 -10.76 20.71 -0.19
C THR A 285 -11.84 20.34 0.83
N GLU A 286 -13.06 20.84 0.63
CA GLU A 286 -14.19 20.57 1.53
C GLU A 286 -14.67 19.11 1.51
N GLN A 287 -14.56 18.40 0.39
CA GLN A 287 -14.92 16.99 0.31
C GLN A 287 -13.94 16.14 1.14
N VAL A 288 -12.64 16.42 1.00
CA VAL A 288 -11.61 15.76 1.82
C VAL A 288 -11.81 16.07 3.31
N ALA A 289 -12.01 17.34 3.66
CA ALA A 289 -12.26 17.76 5.02
C ALA A 289 -13.52 17.11 5.61
N ALA A 290 -14.58 16.97 4.83
CA ALA A 290 -15.81 16.30 5.26
C ALA A 290 -15.57 14.80 5.58
N THR A 291 -14.77 14.10 4.77
CA THR A 291 -14.39 12.70 5.05
C THR A 291 -13.58 12.61 6.35
N ILE A 292 -12.61 13.50 6.55
CA ILE A 292 -11.81 13.56 7.79
C ILE A 292 -12.70 13.81 9.01
N ARG A 293 -13.57 14.82 8.98
CA ARG A 293 -14.51 15.13 10.09
C ARG A 293 -15.43 13.94 10.40
N SER A 294 -15.91 13.26 9.36
CA SER A 294 -16.76 12.08 9.53
C SER A 294 -16.02 10.94 10.22
N ALA A 295 -14.75 10.71 9.86
CA ALA A 295 -13.90 9.71 10.50
C ALA A 295 -13.55 10.08 11.96
N MET A 296 -13.37 11.38 12.27
CA MET A 296 -13.11 11.86 13.63
C MET A 296 -14.24 11.56 14.63
N ARG A 297 -15.44 11.22 14.17
CA ARG A 297 -16.52 10.73 15.04
C ARG A 297 -16.20 9.38 15.69
N PHE A 298 -15.27 8.62 15.13
CA PHE A 298 -14.91 7.25 15.54
C PHE A 298 -13.45 7.12 15.97
N VAL A 299 -12.56 7.98 15.44
CA VAL A 299 -11.12 7.96 15.70
C VAL A 299 -10.68 9.34 16.15
N PRO A 300 -10.00 9.46 17.31
CA PRO A 300 -9.54 10.75 17.80
C PRO A 300 -8.47 11.34 16.85
N PRO A 301 -8.41 12.68 16.69
CA PRO A 301 -7.59 13.33 15.66
C PRO A 301 -6.09 13.05 15.79
N GLU A 302 -5.57 12.77 16.98
CA GLU A 302 -4.17 12.39 17.24
C GLU A 302 -3.81 10.99 16.70
N LYS A 303 -4.81 10.16 16.41
CA LYS A 303 -4.66 8.81 15.85
C LYS A 303 -5.12 8.69 14.40
N LEU A 304 -5.56 9.80 13.79
CA LEU A 304 -6.10 9.81 12.45
C LEU A 304 -5.09 10.39 11.45
N TYR A 305 -4.84 9.66 10.38
CA TYR A 305 -3.90 10.01 9.31
C TYR A 305 -4.65 10.03 7.97
N PRO A 306 -5.00 11.23 7.42
CA PRO A 306 -5.60 11.28 6.09
C PRO A 306 -4.67 10.73 5.02
N CYS A 307 -5.18 9.84 4.18
CA CYS A 307 -4.42 9.21 3.10
C CYS A 307 -5.28 9.01 1.82
N THR A 308 -4.71 8.34 0.82
CA THR A 308 -5.45 7.89 -0.37
C THR A 308 -6.10 6.54 -0.13
N ASN A 309 -7.21 6.23 -0.80
CA ASN A 309 -7.87 4.92 -0.69
C ASN A 309 -6.96 3.75 -1.08
N CYS A 310 -6.12 3.95 -2.08
CA CYS A 310 -5.19 2.96 -2.62
C CYS A 310 -4.06 3.70 -3.36
N GLY A 311 -3.18 2.98 -4.06
CA GLY A 311 -2.23 3.55 -4.99
C GLY A 311 -2.91 4.21 -6.20
N MET A 312 -2.26 5.22 -6.76
CA MET A 312 -2.77 6.05 -7.87
C MET A 312 -2.08 5.77 -9.21
N VAL A 313 -1.23 4.75 -9.30
CA VAL A 313 -0.46 4.47 -10.54
C VAL A 313 -1.30 4.41 -11.83
N PRO A 314 -2.58 3.97 -11.82
CA PRO A 314 -3.40 3.96 -13.04
C PRO A 314 -3.92 5.34 -13.48
N LEU A 315 -3.80 6.37 -12.64
CA LEU A 315 -4.27 7.73 -12.95
C LEU A 315 -3.27 8.48 -13.84
N ALA A 316 -3.73 9.54 -14.49
CA ALA A 316 -2.85 10.52 -15.09
C ALA A 316 -2.05 11.25 -14.00
N ARG A 317 -0.78 11.59 -14.28
CA ARG A 317 0.11 12.21 -13.30
C ARG A 317 -0.44 13.54 -12.76
N GLU A 318 -0.95 14.40 -13.63
CA GLU A 318 -1.56 15.69 -13.25
C GLU A 318 -2.78 15.51 -12.33
N VAL A 319 -3.59 14.48 -12.56
CA VAL A 319 -4.72 14.15 -11.69
C VAL A 319 -4.22 13.72 -10.31
N ALA A 320 -3.25 12.81 -10.27
CA ALA A 320 -2.67 12.36 -9.01
C ALA A 320 -2.06 13.53 -8.21
N LEU A 321 -1.33 14.45 -8.85
CA LEU A 321 -0.78 15.65 -8.20
C LEU A 321 -1.88 16.58 -7.67
N GLY A 322 -2.97 16.77 -8.44
CA GLY A 322 -4.14 17.51 -7.97
C GLY A 322 -4.75 16.89 -6.71
N LYS A 323 -4.87 15.56 -6.68
CA LYS A 323 -5.39 14.79 -5.53
C LYS A 323 -4.49 14.92 -4.29
N LEU A 324 -3.16 14.92 -4.44
CA LEU A 324 -2.23 15.17 -3.32
C LEU A 324 -2.44 16.56 -2.71
N LYS A 325 -2.58 17.58 -3.55
CA LYS A 325 -2.85 18.96 -3.10
C LYS A 325 -4.20 19.05 -2.38
N ALA A 326 -5.23 18.38 -2.89
CA ALA A 326 -6.55 18.31 -2.26
C ALA A 326 -6.49 17.63 -0.88
N LEU A 327 -5.73 16.51 -0.76
CA LEU A 327 -5.53 15.80 0.49
C LEU A 327 -4.90 16.70 1.56
N ALA A 328 -3.79 17.34 1.22
CA ALA A 328 -3.08 18.23 2.14
C ALA A 328 -3.92 19.45 2.53
N ALA A 329 -4.61 20.07 1.55
CA ALA A 329 -5.49 21.21 1.80
C ALA A 329 -6.67 20.87 2.70
N GLY A 330 -7.32 19.70 2.50
CA GLY A 330 -8.41 19.22 3.33
C GLY A 330 -7.97 18.93 4.77
N ALA A 331 -6.82 18.30 4.95
CA ALA A 331 -6.24 18.07 6.27
C ALA A 331 -5.87 19.40 6.97
N ALA A 332 -5.27 20.34 6.24
CA ALA A 332 -4.93 21.67 6.77
C ALA A 332 -6.17 22.48 7.16
N LEU A 333 -7.28 22.32 6.45
CA LEU A 333 -8.55 22.96 6.80
C LEU A 333 -9.03 22.47 8.18
N VAL A 334 -9.08 21.13 8.37
CA VAL A 334 -9.54 20.54 9.64
C VAL A 334 -8.57 20.84 10.79
N ARG A 335 -7.25 20.87 10.55
CA ARG A 335 -6.26 21.30 11.56
C ARG A 335 -6.57 22.72 12.08
N ARG A 336 -6.83 23.69 11.19
CA ARG A 336 -7.18 25.07 11.60
C ARG A 336 -8.45 25.10 12.45
N GLU A 337 -9.44 24.28 12.15
CA GLU A 337 -10.66 24.16 12.97
C GLU A 337 -10.39 23.61 14.37
N LEU A 338 -9.36 22.77 14.50
CA LEU A 338 -8.91 22.22 15.77
C LEU A 338 -7.94 23.16 16.53
N GLY A 339 -7.56 24.30 15.93
CA GLY A 339 -6.64 25.26 16.54
C GLY A 339 -5.17 24.83 16.51
N THR A 340 -4.78 23.98 15.53
CA THR A 340 -3.41 23.45 15.41
C THR A 340 -2.76 23.74 14.06
#